data_7effd19ae421f9d58b8c4d27b7f5054d
#
_entry.id   7effd19ae421f9d58b8c4d27b7f5054d
#
_cell.length_a   1.000
_cell.length_b   1.000
_cell.length_c   1.000
_cell.angle_alpha   90.00
_cell.angle_beta   90.00
_cell.angle_gamma   90.00
#
_symmetry.space_group_name_H-M   'P 1'
#
loop_
_entity.id
_entity.type
_entity.pdbx_description
1 polymer ?
#
loop_
_entity_poly.entity_id
_entity_poly.type
_entity_poly.pdbx_seq_one_letter_code
_entity_poly.pdbx_strand_id
1 'polypeptide(L)'
;MKIPSIIVAVALCAFALLPTAVAQQKPVIHLGTPGARLVQYHATIHDVKYVYGVAAPVAHLRSGDMLETNTLDAFGNVLQGPSDTLDMVKGDNPLTGPFYIEGAEPGDTLAITFLDLQVDGKQGVGAFAPGFGALNSSTYTPMLGPPLPERIWYYPVDHARNVATFQAHDSSFKVEIPLHPFFGCIGVAPTGGEARSSIVPAENGGNMDAPEASVGNTLYLPVNVPGALLYMGDGHAAMGDGEVDGTAIEVPLRARLQVRLVKGRKIEWPRFENQNSIMAVGITRPLDDALRVAFTQLIAWIHADYGLSELDAYELVSKAATIHLDEMVDPNYVIVASIDKKYLPPRKK
;
A
#
# COMPACT_ATOMS: atom_id res chain seq x y z
N MET A 1 -50.73 -58.81 7.01
CA MET A 1 -49.27 -58.92 7.09
C MET A 1 -48.76 -57.57 7.54
N LYS A 2 -48.40 -57.40 8.83
CA LYS A 2 -47.98 -56.14 9.44
C LYS A 2 -46.46 -56.06 9.34
N ILE A 3 -45.97 -54.97 8.78
CA ILE A 3 -44.51 -54.68 8.71
C ILE A 3 -44.16 -53.80 9.94
N PRO A 4 -43.14 -54.12 10.72
CA PRO A 4 -42.74 -53.31 11.86
C PRO A 4 -41.89 -52.13 11.43
N SER A 5 -42.17 -50.96 11.97
CA SER A 5 -41.40 -49.73 11.82
C SER A 5 -40.11 -49.79 12.64
N ILE A 6 -38.97 -49.65 11.97
CA ILE A 6 -37.67 -49.50 12.62
C ILE A 6 -37.42 -47.99 12.83
N ILE A 7 -37.36 -47.58 14.09
CA ILE A 7 -36.94 -46.22 14.48
C ILE A 7 -35.40 -46.24 14.54
N VAL A 8 -34.76 -45.50 13.62
CA VAL A 8 -33.31 -45.24 13.69
C VAL A 8 -33.13 -43.92 14.46
N ALA A 9 -32.57 -44.03 15.63
CA ALA A 9 -32.15 -42.88 16.42
C ALA A 9 -30.81 -42.37 15.89
N VAL A 10 -30.80 -41.20 15.27
CA VAL A 10 -29.56 -40.51 14.87
C VAL A 10 -29.10 -39.68 16.06
N ALA A 11 -27.97 -40.10 16.70
CA ALA A 11 -27.31 -39.29 17.69
C ALA A 11 -26.54 -38.17 16.99
N LEU A 12 -26.96 -36.92 17.14
CA LEU A 12 -26.20 -35.75 16.76
C LEU A 12 -25.08 -35.51 17.79
N CYS A 13 -23.86 -35.86 17.43
CA CYS A 13 -22.68 -35.36 18.15
C CYS A 13 -22.41 -33.91 17.70
N ALA A 14 -22.79 -32.93 18.54
CA ALA A 14 -22.38 -31.55 18.37
C ALA A 14 -20.89 -31.39 18.73
N PHE A 15 -20.03 -31.35 17.75
CA PHE A 15 -18.65 -30.89 17.93
C PHE A 15 -18.65 -29.37 18.08
N ALA A 16 -18.46 -28.88 19.31
CA ALA A 16 -18.16 -27.49 19.56
C ALA A 16 -16.75 -27.18 19.04
N LEU A 17 -16.65 -26.57 17.88
CA LEU A 17 -15.42 -25.96 17.40
C LEU A 17 -15.15 -24.70 18.24
N LEU A 18 -14.28 -24.83 19.23
CA LEU A 18 -13.69 -23.68 19.90
C LEU A 18 -12.77 -22.97 18.87
N PRO A 19 -12.92 -21.67 18.66
CA PRO A 19 -11.97 -20.93 17.84
C PRO A 19 -10.62 -20.91 18.56
N THR A 20 -9.65 -21.63 18.05
CA THR A 20 -8.24 -21.45 18.44
C THR A 20 -7.82 -20.09 17.97
N ALA A 21 -7.76 -19.12 18.89
CA ALA A 21 -7.10 -17.85 18.65
C ALA A 21 -5.64 -18.15 18.32
N VAL A 22 -5.28 -18.09 17.05
CA VAL A 22 -3.89 -18.08 16.61
C VAL A 22 -3.33 -16.76 17.11
N ALA A 23 -2.55 -16.81 18.19
CA ALA A 23 -1.80 -15.67 18.67
C ALA A 23 -0.88 -15.22 17.52
N GLN A 24 -1.15 -14.08 16.91
CA GLN A 24 -0.24 -13.42 15.98
C GLN A 24 1.07 -13.19 16.74
N GLN A 25 2.09 -13.96 16.43
CA GLN A 25 3.43 -13.67 16.88
C GLN A 25 3.83 -12.31 16.27
N LYS A 26 4.02 -11.31 17.14
CA LYS A 26 4.58 -10.04 16.72
C LYS A 26 5.90 -10.32 15.98
N PRO A 27 6.10 -9.73 14.79
CA PRO A 27 7.34 -9.93 14.05
C PRO A 27 8.52 -9.54 14.92
N VAL A 28 9.54 -10.41 15.01
CA VAL A 28 10.80 -10.09 15.68
C VAL A 28 11.53 -9.11 14.77
N ILE A 29 11.32 -7.82 15.03
CA ILE A 29 12.02 -6.74 14.34
C ILE A 29 13.44 -6.73 14.92
N HIS A 30 14.42 -7.10 14.12
CA HIS A 30 15.82 -6.92 14.46
C HIS A 30 16.12 -5.41 14.46
N LEU A 31 15.93 -4.79 15.61
CA LEU A 31 16.31 -3.40 15.84
C LEU A 31 17.83 -3.28 15.80
N GLY A 32 18.32 -2.61 14.78
CA GLY A 32 19.60 -1.94 14.80
C GLY A 32 20.75 -2.63 14.06
N THR A 33 21.03 -2.14 12.86
CA THR A 33 22.41 -2.16 12.36
C THR A 33 23.27 -1.38 13.34
N PRO A 34 24.43 -1.89 13.81
CA PRO A 34 25.32 -1.13 14.69
C PRO A 34 25.64 0.24 14.08
N GLY A 35 25.36 1.33 14.81
CA GLY A 35 25.57 2.70 14.34
C GLY A 35 24.37 3.33 13.59
N ALA A 36 23.22 2.65 13.49
CA ALA A 36 21.98 3.23 12.95
C ALA A 36 21.53 4.43 13.81
N ARG A 37 21.15 5.52 13.14
CA ARG A 37 20.61 6.72 13.78
C ARG A 37 19.08 6.71 13.69
N LEU A 38 18.44 7.38 14.62
CA LEU A 38 17.07 7.82 14.50
C LEU A 38 17.04 9.25 13.95
N VAL A 39 16.49 9.43 12.77
CA VAL A 39 16.25 10.73 12.15
C VAL A 39 14.77 11.05 12.33
N GLN A 40 14.46 12.19 12.87
CA GLN A 40 13.09 12.65 13.09
C GLN A 40 12.80 13.86 12.21
N TYR A 41 11.65 13.82 11.52
CA TYR A 41 11.15 14.93 10.71
C TYR A 41 9.64 15.02 10.85
N HIS A 42 9.14 16.22 11.06
CA HIS A 42 7.71 16.48 11.18
C HIS A 42 7.26 17.44 10.06
N ALA A 43 6.42 16.94 9.15
CA ALA A 43 5.86 17.72 8.06
C ALA A 43 4.59 18.47 8.48
N THR A 44 4.45 19.66 7.93
CA THR A 44 3.20 20.45 7.96
C THR A 44 2.72 20.69 6.52
N ILE A 45 1.52 21.25 6.35
CA ILE A 45 0.98 21.59 5.03
C ILE A 45 1.88 22.55 4.23
N HIS A 46 2.78 23.27 4.89
CA HIS A 46 3.72 24.18 4.24
C HIS A 46 4.98 23.50 3.72
N ASP A 47 5.25 22.27 4.16
CA ASP A 47 6.50 21.53 3.86
C ASP A 47 6.29 20.49 2.74
N VAL A 48 5.05 20.08 2.51
CA VAL A 48 4.70 18.99 1.59
C VAL A 48 4.94 19.34 0.12
N LYS A 49 5.02 18.29 -0.70
CA LYS A 49 5.09 18.36 -2.16
C LYS A 49 3.89 17.64 -2.75
N TYR A 50 3.57 17.97 -4.01
CA TYR A 50 2.50 17.34 -4.79
C TYR A 50 3.04 16.65 -6.05
N VAL A 51 4.36 16.46 -6.07
CA VAL A 51 5.06 15.78 -7.17
C VAL A 51 6.22 14.95 -6.64
N TYR A 52 6.47 13.82 -7.25
CA TYR A 52 7.74 13.11 -7.20
C TYR A 52 8.71 13.75 -8.17
N GLY A 53 9.86 14.20 -7.72
CA GLY A 53 10.84 14.86 -8.59
C GLY A 53 12.11 15.21 -7.84
N VAL A 54 13.02 15.91 -8.52
CA VAL A 54 14.24 16.41 -7.89
C VAL A 54 13.94 17.71 -7.16
N ALA A 55 14.10 17.68 -5.84
CA ALA A 55 13.91 18.85 -4.97
C ALA A 55 14.93 18.84 -3.83
N ALA A 56 15.08 19.98 -3.15
CA ALA A 56 15.92 20.07 -1.97
C ALA A 56 15.43 19.12 -0.88
N PRO A 57 16.31 18.26 -0.34
CA PRO A 57 15.90 17.26 0.65
C PRO A 57 15.59 17.92 2.00
N VAL A 58 14.59 17.38 2.70
CA VAL A 58 14.21 17.84 4.05
C VAL A 58 15.10 17.22 5.13
N ALA A 59 15.69 16.05 4.85
CA ALA A 59 16.65 15.38 5.72
C ALA A 59 17.52 14.38 4.94
N HIS A 60 18.63 13.96 5.55
CA HIS A 60 19.59 13.01 5.02
C HIS A 60 19.62 11.74 5.87
N LEU A 61 19.48 10.58 5.22
CA LEU A 61 19.47 9.25 5.82
C LEU A 61 20.66 8.43 5.30
N ARG A 62 21.28 7.66 6.17
CA ARG A 62 22.28 6.64 5.79
C ARG A 62 21.62 5.28 5.70
N SER A 63 22.21 4.40 4.91
CA SER A 63 21.77 2.99 4.91
C SER A 63 21.83 2.40 6.32
N GLY A 64 20.69 1.91 6.79
CA GLY A 64 20.48 1.38 8.15
C GLY A 64 19.79 2.34 9.12
N ASP A 65 19.72 3.64 8.81
CA ASP A 65 19.04 4.62 9.67
C ASP A 65 17.53 4.32 9.78
N MET A 66 16.95 4.71 10.90
CA MET A 66 15.50 4.76 11.12
C MET A 66 15.01 6.19 10.89
N LEU A 67 13.87 6.31 10.26
CA LEU A 67 13.12 7.55 10.08
C LEU A 67 11.85 7.50 10.91
N GLU A 68 11.65 8.50 11.77
CA GLU A 68 10.32 8.79 12.33
C GLU A 68 9.78 10.04 11.66
N THR A 69 8.58 9.94 11.11
CA THR A 69 7.93 11.04 10.41
C THR A 69 6.41 10.92 10.48
N ASN A 70 5.71 11.92 9.98
CA ASN A 70 4.26 11.91 9.79
C ASN A 70 3.93 12.23 8.33
N THR A 71 2.70 11.90 7.95
CA THR A 71 2.08 12.38 6.73
C THR A 71 0.79 13.12 7.05
N LEU A 72 0.30 13.91 6.11
CA LEU A 72 -1.08 14.39 6.08
C LEU A 72 -1.94 13.34 5.36
N ASP A 73 -3.27 13.43 5.50
CA ASP A 73 -4.19 12.65 4.68
C ASP A 73 -4.19 13.15 3.22
N ALA A 74 -4.88 12.44 2.31
CA ALA A 74 -4.98 12.79 0.89
C ALA A 74 -5.44 14.24 0.65
N PHE A 75 -6.24 14.79 1.54
CA PHE A 75 -6.83 16.13 1.44
C PHE A 75 -6.04 17.21 2.20
N GLY A 76 -4.85 16.90 2.71
CA GLY A 76 -4.03 17.85 3.48
C GLY A 76 -4.59 18.18 4.86
N ASN A 77 -5.37 17.30 5.45
CA ASN A 77 -6.03 17.45 6.74
C ASN A 77 -7.05 18.62 6.80
N VAL A 78 -7.59 19.05 5.66
CA VAL A 78 -8.52 20.21 5.64
C VAL A 78 -9.97 19.84 5.85
N LEU A 79 -10.35 18.58 5.61
CA LEU A 79 -11.72 18.09 5.79
C LEU A 79 -11.92 17.60 7.22
N GLN A 80 -12.66 18.37 8.03
CA GLN A 80 -12.79 18.14 9.48
C GLN A 80 -14.23 17.93 9.95
N GLY A 81 -15.24 18.27 9.14
CA GLY A 81 -16.62 18.18 9.55
C GLY A 81 -17.66 18.36 8.44
N PRO A 82 -18.93 18.12 8.74
CA PRO A 82 -20.02 18.00 7.76
C PRO A 82 -20.30 19.23 6.89
N SER A 83 -19.73 20.37 7.23
CA SER A 83 -19.87 21.62 6.43
C SER A 83 -18.77 21.78 5.38
N ASP A 84 -17.78 20.88 5.35
CA ASP A 84 -16.65 20.98 4.45
C ASP A 84 -17.01 20.45 3.07
N THR A 85 -16.32 20.97 2.06
CA THR A 85 -16.49 20.59 0.65
C THR A 85 -15.14 20.33 0.00
N LEU A 86 -15.10 19.57 -1.08
CA LEU A 86 -13.86 19.28 -1.80
C LEU A 86 -13.19 20.55 -2.37
N ASP A 87 -13.92 21.64 -2.59
CA ASP A 87 -13.36 22.93 -3.01
C ASP A 87 -12.33 23.51 -2.01
N MET A 88 -12.34 23.03 -0.77
CA MET A 88 -11.36 23.43 0.25
C MET A 88 -9.99 22.80 0.02
N VAL A 89 -9.93 21.66 -0.67
CA VAL A 89 -8.71 20.94 -0.98
C VAL A 89 -7.92 21.68 -2.05
N LYS A 90 -6.65 21.97 -1.80
CA LYS A 90 -5.80 22.77 -2.71
C LYS A 90 -4.83 21.94 -3.53
N GLY A 91 -4.78 20.65 -3.30
CA GLY A 91 -3.96 19.70 -4.03
C GLY A 91 -4.12 18.32 -3.41
N ASP A 92 -4.08 17.29 -4.22
CA ASP A 92 -4.33 15.92 -3.81
C ASP A 92 -3.03 15.22 -3.41
N ASN A 93 -3.10 14.35 -2.42
CA ASN A 93 -2.02 13.49 -1.94
C ASN A 93 -0.72 14.25 -1.62
N PRO A 94 -0.72 15.10 -0.56
CA PRO A 94 0.47 15.81 -0.13
C PRO A 94 1.55 14.85 0.37
N LEU A 95 2.78 14.99 -0.17
CA LEU A 95 3.93 14.14 0.09
C LEU A 95 4.87 14.77 1.11
N THR A 96 5.19 14.05 2.15
CA THR A 96 6.32 14.32 3.07
C THR A 96 7.62 13.90 2.42
N GLY A 97 8.63 14.79 2.43
CA GLY A 97 9.93 14.57 1.79
C GLY A 97 10.35 15.71 0.86
N PRO A 98 11.39 15.50 -0.02
CA PRO A 98 12.15 14.26 -0.15
C PRO A 98 13.18 14.03 0.93
N PHE A 99 13.43 12.77 1.25
CA PHE A 99 14.55 12.32 2.07
C PHE A 99 15.69 11.86 1.16
N TYR A 100 16.88 12.43 1.35
CA TYR A 100 18.07 12.05 0.59
C TYR A 100 18.75 10.84 1.23
N ILE A 101 19.00 9.79 0.46
CA ILE A 101 19.69 8.58 0.92
C ILE A 101 21.17 8.67 0.54
N GLU A 102 22.04 8.80 1.53
CA GLU A 102 23.48 8.95 1.35
C GLU A 102 24.08 7.77 0.57
N GLY A 103 24.79 8.10 -0.50
CA GLY A 103 25.45 7.12 -1.36
C GLY A 103 24.53 6.33 -2.31
N ALA A 104 23.25 6.67 -2.38
CA ALA A 104 22.35 6.07 -3.36
C ALA A 104 22.63 6.63 -4.75
N GLU A 105 22.85 5.72 -5.73
CA GLU A 105 23.13 6.04 -7.12
C GLU A 105 22.18 5.28 -8.05
N PRO A 106 21.90 5.82 -9.26
CA PRO A 106 21.09 5.12 -10.25
C PRO A 106 21.58 3.69 -10.49
N GLY A 107 20.67 2.72 -10.44
CA GLY A 107 20.96 1.29 -10.55
C GLY A 107 21.13 0.57 -9.22
N ASP A 108 21.04 1.26 -8.10
CA ASP A 108 20.85 0.66 -6.78
C ASP A 108 19.36 0.37 -6.53
N THR A 109 19.09 -0.30 -5.41
CA THR A 109 17.72 -0.49 -4.88
C THR A 109 17.63 0.09 -3.48
N LEU A 110 16.58 0.87 -3.22
CA LEU A 110 16.24 1.33 -1.89
C LEU A 110 15.27 0.35 -1.24
N ALA A 111 15.62 -0.19 -0.07
CA ALA A 111 14.77 -1.06 0.74
C ALA A 111 14.22 -0.29 1.94
N ILE A 112 12.91 -0.26 2.11
CA ILE A 112 12.19 0.46 3.15
C ILE A 112 11.38 -0.57 3.95
N THR A 113 11.75 -0.78 5.21
CA THR A 113 11.02 -1.68 6.12
C THR A 113 10.08 -0.87 6.99
N PHE A 114 8.80 -1.21 6.98
CA PHE A 114 7.78 -0.57 7.79
C PHE A 114 7.81 -1.16 9.20
N LEU A 115 8.29 -0.37 10.17
CA LEU A 115 8.45 -0.81 11.56
C LEU A 115 7.22 -0.52 12.42
N ASP A 116 6.60 0.64 12.20
CA ASP A 116 5.41 1.10 12.90
C ASP A 116 4.64 2.08 12.00
N LEU A 117 3.33 1.91 11.90
CA LEU A 117 2.40 2.82 11.25
C LEU A 117 1.17 2.98 12.14
N GLN A 118 0.85 4.20 12.49
CA GLN A 118 -0.27 4.52 13.36
C GLN A 118 -1.11 5.63 12.72
N VAL A 119 -2.42 5.43 12.74
CA VAL A 119 -3.37 6.50 12.40
C VAL A 119 -3.18 7.65 13.40
N ASP A 120 -2.99 8.88 12.89
CA ASP A 120 -2.78 10.07 13.71
C ASP A 120 -4.01 10.97 13.65
N GLY A 121 -4.98 10.67 14.49
CA GLY A 121 -6.24 11.41 14.53
C GLY A 121 -7.36 10.58 15.11
N LYS A 122 -8.54 11.20 15.22
CA LYS A 122 -9.75 10.57 15.78
C LYS A 122 -10.79 10.22 14.73
N GLN A 123 -10.54 10.58 13.48
CA GLN A 123 -11.41 10.28 12.35
C GLN A 123 -10.57 10.14 11.07
N GLY A 124 -11.09 9.34 10.15
CA GLY A 124 -10.67 9.33 8.76
C GLY A 124 -11.74 9.97 7.88
N VAL A 125 -11.41 10.21 6.63
CA VAL A 125 -12.26 10.82 5.62
C VAL A 125 -12.30 9.94 4.37
N GLY A 126 -13.48 9.74 3.78
CA GLY A 126 -13.62 9.21 2.44
C GLY A 126 -14.47 10.18 1.63
N ALA A 127 -14.18 10.33 0.35
CA ALA A 127 -14.90 11.26 -0.49
C ALA A 127 -15.15 10.68 -1.89
N PHE A 128 -16.35 10.86 -2.37
CA PHE A 128 -16.68 10.62 -3.77
C PHE A 128 -16.68 11.95 -4.52
N ALA A 129 -15.79 12.06 -5.50
CA ALA A 129 -15.69 13.22 -6.39
C ALA A 129 -16.33 12.89 -7.76
N PRO A 130 -17.22 13.77 -8.28
CA PRO A 130 -17.77 13.57 -9.62
C PRO A 130 -16.67 13.51 -10.69
N GLY A 131 -16.68 12.46 -11.51
CA GLY A 131 -15.68 12.24 -12.55
C GLY A 131 -14.43 11.47 -12.09
N PHE A 132 -14.36 11.05 -10.83
CA PHE A 132 -13.34 10.17 -10.27
C PHE A 132 -13.97 8.87 -9.74
N GLY A 133 -13.18 7.79 -9.63
CA GLY A 133 -13.69 6.48 -9.25
C GLY A 133 -13.95 5.52 -10.43
N ALA A 134 -13.82 4.21 -10.19
CA ALA A 134 -13.86 3.17 -11.20
C ALA A 134 -15.23 3.02 -11.90
N LEU A 135 -16.32 3.32 -11.19
CA LEU A 135 -17.69 3.17 -11.68
C LEU A 135 -18.32 4.50 -12.10
N ASN A 136 -17.55 5.56 -12.12
CA ASN A 136 -18.00 6.90 -12.48
C ASN A 136 -17.43 7.31 -13.84
N SER A 137 -18.14 8.20 -14.55
CA SER A 137 -17.63 8.78 -15.78
C SER A 137 -16.41 9.66 -15.47
N SER A 138 -15.29 9.37 -16.09
CA SER A 138 -14.05 10.13 -15.94
C SER A 138 -13.39 10.39 -17.27
N THR A 139 -12.36 11.23 -17.28
CA THR A 139 -11.52 11.46 -18.47
C THR A 139 -10.87 10.18 -18.96
N TYR A 140 -10.57 9.24 -18.04
CA TYR A 140 -9.89 7.98 -18.35
C TYR A 140 -10.85 6.86 -18.74
N THR A 141 -12.07 6.87 -18.17
CA THR A 141 -13.08 5.81 -18.40
C THR A 141 -14.47 6.45 -18.57
N PRO A 142 -14.81 6.96 -19.76
CA PRO A 142 -16.14 7.52 -20.03
C PRO A 142 -17.23 6.45 -19.85
N MET A 143 -18.30 6.79 -19.15
CA MET A 143 -19.47 5.95 -18.95
C MET A 143 -20.75 6.65 -19.41
N LEU A 144 -21.78 5.87 -19.71
CA LEU A 144 -23.12 6.41 -19.97
C LEU A 144 -23.82 6.66 -18.64
N GLY A 145 -24.42 7.82 -18.51
CA GLY A 145 -25.22 8.23 -17.35
C GLY A 145 -24.78 9.54 -16.75
N PRO A 146 -25.62 10.14 -15.91
CA PRO A 146 -25.23 11.33 -15.16
C PRO A 146 -24.15 10.96 -14.14
N PRO A 147 -23.19 11.86 -13.84
CA PRO A 147 -22.24 11.67 -12.75
C PRO A 147 -22.99 11.58 -11.41
N LEU A 148 -22.50 10.75 -10.50
CA LEU A 148 -22.97 10.71 -9.13
C LEU A 148 -22.59 12.04 -8.42
N PRO A 149 -23.37 12.47 -7.41
CA PRO A 149 -23.07 13.71 -6.69
C PRO A 149 -21.88 13.56 -5.75
N GLU A 150 -21.13 14.65 -5.57
CA GLU A 150 -20.11 14.73 -4.53
C GLU A 150 -20.69 14.35 -3.16
N ARG A 151 -19.89 13.58 -2.38
CA ARG A 151 -20.23 13.21 -1.01
C ARG A 151 -18.99 12.94 -0.19
N ILE A 152 -18.98 13.38 1.06
CA ILE A 152 -17.89 13.17 2.01
C ILE A 152 -18.40 12.32 3.18
N TRP A 153 -17.64 11.31 3.58
CA TRP A 153 -17.89 10.50 4.77
C TRP A 153 -16.80 10.74 5.80
N TYR A 154 -17.20 10.84 7.06
CA TYR A 154 -16.29 10.90 8.19
C TYR A 154 -16.37 9.60 8.97
N TYR A 155 -15.21 8.99 9.24
CA TYR A 155 -15.08 7.69 9.89
C TYR A 155 -14.48 7.88 11.29
N PRO A 156 -15.28 7.93 12.36
CA PRO A 156 -14.73 7.92 13.72
C PRO A 156 -13.78 6.74 13.93
N VAL A 157 -12.58 7.00 14.45
CA VAL A 157 -11.55 6.01 14.73
C VAL A 157 -11.53 5.68 16.22
N ASP A 158 -11.65 4.40 16.54
CA ASP A 158 -11.44 3.86 17.89
C ASP A 158 -10.09 3.12 17.92
N HIS A 159 -9.06 3.81 18.40
CA HIS A 159 -7.72 3.24 18.52
C HIS A 159 -7.63 2.06 19.48
N ALA A 160 -8.46 2.04 20.54
CA ALA A 160 -8.44 0.95 21.53
C ALA A 160 -8.96 -0.36 20.94
N ARG A 161 -9.94 -0.26 20.03
CA ARG A 161 -10.55 -1.41 19.35
C ARG A 161 -9.97 -1.67 17.98
N ASN A 162 -9.10 -0.78 17.49
CA ASN A 162 -8.50 -0.85 16.17
C ASN A 162 -9.53 -0.91 15.04
N VAL A 163 -10.53 -0.02 15.09
CA VAL A 163 -11.59 0.06 14.08
C VAL A 163 -11.91 1.50 13.70
N ALA A 164 -12.40 1.69 12.47
CA ALA A 164 -13.08 2.90 12.01
C ALA A 164 -14.58 2.59 11.78
N THR A 165 -15.46 3.56 12.01
CA THR A 165 -16.89 3.35 11.85
C THR A 165 -17.40 4.00 10.57
N PHE A 166 -17.86 3.19 9.61
CA PHE A 166 -18.68 3.66 8.49
C PHE A 166 -20.10 3.95 8.98
N GLN A 167 -20.66 5.06 8.52
CA GLN A 167 -22.07 5.39 8.71
C GLN A 167 -22.68 5.80 7.38
N ALA A 168 -23.76 5.13 6.97
CA ALA A 168 -24.53 5.51 5.79
C ALA A 168 -25.20 6.87 5.98
N HIS A 169 -25.24 7.70 4.92
CA HIS A 169 -25.92 9.00 4.94
C HIS A 169 -27.44 8.86 4.94
N ASP A 170 -27.96 7.92 4.16
CA ASP A 170 -29.40 7.84 3.86
C ASP A 170 -30.11 6.76 4.69
N SER A 171 -29.45 6.24 5.75
CA SER A 171 -30.03 5.24 6.66
C SER A 171 -29.30 5.27 8.01
N SER A 172 -29.84 4.55 8.98
CA SER A 172 -29.19 4.36 10.29
C SER A 172 -28.09 3.27 10.29
N PHE A 173 -27.77 2.71 9.14
CA PHE A 173 -26.77 1.63 9.03
C PHE A 173 -25.39 2.13 9.42
N LYS A 174 -24.74 1.35 10.27
CA LYS A 174 -23.35 1.54 10.70
C LYS A 174 -22.63 0.20 10.72
N VAL A 175 -21.35 0.23 10.40
CA VAL A 175 -20.49 -0.96 10.48
C VAL A 175 -19.08 -0.53 10.88
N GLU A 176 -18.42 -1.39 11.64
CA GLU A 176 -17.02 -1.20 12.03
C GLU A 176 -16.10 -1.89 11.02
N ILE A 177 -15.09 -1.16 10.56
CA ILE A 177 -14.07 -1.61 9.63
C ILE A 177 -12.76 -1.72 10.41
N PRO A 178 -12.12 -2.90 10.48
CA PRO A 178 -10.81 -3.05 11.11
C PRO A 178 -9.76 -2.15 10.47
N LEU A 179 -8.91 -1.51 11.30
CA LEU A 179 -7.79 -0.72 10.78
C LEU A 179 -6.67 -1.63 10.31
N HIS A 180 -6.14 -1.29 9.14
CA HIS A 180 -4.92 -1.81 8.55
C HIS A 180 -4.13 -0.65 7.96
N PRO A 181 -3.40 0.15 8.76
CA PRO A 181 -2.75 1.35 8.27
C PRO A 181 -1.64 1.04 7.25
N PHE A 182 -1.62 1.79 6.15
CA PHE A 182 -0.60 1.69 5.11
C PHE A 182 -0.43 3.04 4.37
N PHE A 183 0.62 3.15 3.55
CA PHE A 183 0.82 4.30 2.68
C PHE A 183 0.18 4.04 1.31
N GLY A 184 -0.71 4.90 0.85
CA GLY A 184 -1.13 4.98 -0.53
C GLY A 184 0.03 5.48 -1.39
N CYS A 185 0.58 6.62 -1.04
CA CYS A 185 1.72 7.24 -1.70
C CYS A 185 3.05 6.89 -1.04
N ILE A 186 3.92 6.16 -1.75
CA ILE A 186 5.33 5.99 -1.38
C ILE A 186 6.19 5.74 -2.61
N GLY A 187 7.23 6.56 -2.83
CA GLY A 187 8.04 6.46 -4.03
C GLY A 187 9.29 7.32 -3.98
N VAL A 188 10.11 7.20 -5.02
CA VAL A 188 11.34 7.96 -5.21
C VAL A 188 11.21 8.91 -6.40
N ALA A 189 12.16 9.82 -6.58
CA ALA A 189 12.18 10.65 -7.77
C ALA A 189 12.30 9.80 -9.04
N PRO A 190 11.50 10.09 -10.10
CA PRO A 190 11.56 9.36 -11.36
C PRO A 190 12.86 9.64 -12.13
N THR A 191 13.10 8.84 -13.17
CA THR A 191 14.28 8.99 -14.05
C THR A 191 14.18 10.24 -14.92
N GLY A 192 15.28 10.63 -15.56
CA GLY A 192 15.30 11.65 -16.60
C GLY A 192 15.01 13.09 -16.14
N GLY A 193 14.95 13.37 -14.84
CA GLY A 193 14.61 14.69 -14.32
C GLY A 193 13.12 15.04 -14.41
N GLU A 194 12.28 14.04 -14.60
CA GLU A 194 10.83 14.20 -14.61
C GLU A 194 10.31 14.68 -13.25
N ALA A 195 9.19 15.41 -13.28
CA ALA A 195 8.34 15.65 -12.13
C ALA A 195 6.97 14.99 -12.40
N ARG A 196 6.58 14.06 -11.54
CA ARG A 196 5.38 13.25 -11.69
C ARG A 196 4.41 13.57 -10.56
N SER A 197 3.14 13.83 -10.89
CA SER A 197 2.11 14.13 -9.87
C SER A 197 2.06 13.06 -8.79
N SER A 198 1.74 13.49 -7.56
CA SER A 198 1.58 12.60 -6.40
C SER A 198 0.56 11.48 -6.64
N ILE A 199 -0.51 11.73 -7.39
CA ILE A 199 -1.55 10.76 -7.72
C ILE A 199 -1.18 9.75 -8.83
N VAL A 200 0.05 9.78 -9.35
CA VAL A 200 0.45 8.89 -10.45
C VAL A 200 1.34 7.77 -9.94
N PRO A 201 0.85 6.52 -9.88
CA PRO A 201 1.71 5.37 -9.66
C PRO A 201 2.48 5.02 -10.93
N ALA A 202 3.75 4.60 -10.77
CA ALA A 202 4.59 4.16 -11.87
C ALA A 202 5.79 3.32 -11.38
N GLU A 203 6.81 3.15 -12.24
CA GLU A 203 8.01 2.37 -11.93
C GLU A 203 8.80 2.90 -10.71
N ASN A 204 8.65 4.17 -10.35
CA ASN A 204 9.28 4.78 -9.18
C ASN A 204 8.50 4.58 -7.87
N GLY A 205 7.43 3.79 -7.85
CA GLY A 205 6.41 3.73 -6.80
C GLY A 205 5.31 4.74 -7.09
N GLY A 206 5.03 5.62 -6.16
CA GLY A 206 3.99 6.66 -6.35
C GLY A 206 2.73 6.35 -5.56
N ASN A 207 1.58 6.70 -6.09
CA ASN A 207 0.27 6.38 -5.54
C ASN A 207 -0.11 4.94 -5.88
N MET A 208 0.53 4.00 -5.19
CA MET A 208 0.31 2.58 -5.47
C MET A 208 -0.94 2.03 -4.82
N ASP A 209 -1.42 2.70 -3.77
CA ASP A 209 -2.55 2.29 -2.94
C ASP A 209 -2.48 0.81 -2.54
N ALA A 210 -1.24 0.36 -2.31
CA ALA A 210 -0.93 -1.03 -2.03
C ALA A 210 -0.97 -1.31 -0.52
N PRO A 211 -1.94 -2.11 -0.02
CA PRO A 211 -2.00 -2.50 1.40
C PRO A 211 -0.74 -3.18 1.91
N GLU A 212 0.12 -3.67 1.03
CA GLU A 212 1.44 -4.21 1.32
C GLU A 212 2.43 -3.13 1.81
N ALA A 213 2.17 -1.83 1.57
CA ALA A 213 2.98 -0.73 2.14
C ALA A 213 2.70 -0.52 3.64
N SER A 214 2.65 -1.61 4.39
CA SER A 214 2.25 -1.72 5.80
C SER A 214 3.27 -2.45 6.66
N VAL A 215 3.07 -2.40 7.99
CA VAL A 215 3.96 -3.02 8.99
C VAL A 215 4.15 -4.51 8.74
N GLY A 216 5.42 -4.93 8.79
CA GLY A 216 5.81 -6.33 8.55
C GLY A 216 6.33 -6.58 7.13
N ASN A 217 6.16 -5.64 6.23
CA ASN A 217 6.69 -5.71 4.87
C ASN A 217 7.94 -4.83 4.71
N THR A 218 8.72 -5.14 3.68
CA THR A 218 9.79 -4.32 3.14
C THR A 218 9.45 -4.01 1.69
N LEU A 219 9.37 -2.72 1.35
CA LEU A 219 9.25 -2.21 0.00
C LEU A 219 10.64 -2.01 -0.61
N TYR A 220 10.82 -2.46 -1.82
CA TYR A 220 12.01 -2.19 -2.65
C TYR A 220 11.64 -1.28 -3.80
N LEU A 221 12.35 -0.15 -3.92
CA LEU A 221 12.17 0.83 -5.00
C LEU A 221 13.45 0.96 -5.83
N PRO A 222 13.35 1.18 -7.15
CA PRO A 222 14.51 1.48 -7.97
C PRO A 222 15.10 2.84 -7.60
N VAL A 223 16.42 2.97 -7.56
CA VAL A 223 17.08 4.28 -7.46
C VAL A 223 17.32 4.83 -8.86
N ASN A 224 16.69 5.95 -9.18
CA ASN A 224 16.72 6.56 -10.51
C ASN A 224 17.60 7.82 -10.57
N VAL A 225 17.82 8.49 -9.44
CA VAL A 225 18.63 9.70 -9.31
C VAL A 225 19.55 9.59 -8.10
N PRO A 226 20.68 10.34 -8.03
CA PRO A 226 21.51 10.39 -6.84
C PRO A 226 20.70 10.75 -5.60
N GLY A 227 20.88 10.00 -4.52
CA GLY A 227 20.15 10.17 -3.27
C GLY A 227 18.74 9.58 -3.27
N ALA A 228 18.31 8.90 -4.34
CA ALA A 228 16.97 8.33 -4.52
C ALA A 228 15.82 9.35 -4.39
N LEU A 229 15.87 10.22 -3.37
CA LEU A 229 14.84 11.22 -3.01
C LEU A 229 13.50 10.54 -2.68
N LEU A 230 13.43 9.97 -1.48
CA LEU A 230 12.26 9.25 -0.99
C LEU A 230 11.16 10.22 -0.55
N TYR A 231 9.94 9.96 -1.00
CA TYR A 231 8.71 10.65 -0.61
C TYR A 231 7.69 9.66 -0.08
N MET A 232 6.79 10.12 0.78
CA MET A 232 5.64 9.35 1.28
C MET A 232 4.49 10.27 1.66
N GLY A 233 3.26 9.78 1.57
CA GLY A 233 2.06 10.56 1.87
C GLY A 233 0.84 9.67 1.87
N ASP A 234 -0.35 10.31 1.88
CA ASP A 234 -1.57 9.61 1.57
C ASP A 234 -1.76 8.37 2.44
N GLY A 235 -2.04 8.62 3.71
CA GLY A 235 -2.17 7.55 4.69
C GLY A 235 -3.55 6.96 4.69
N HIS A 236 -3.66 5.65 4.57
CA HIS A 236 -4.90 4.91 4.59
C HIS A 236 -5.08 4.17 5.92
N ALA A 237 -6.25 4.26 6.53
CA ALA A 237 -6.61 3.47 7.71
C ALA A 237 -7.16 2.10 7.32
N ALA A 238 -7.86 2.00 6.21
CA ALA A 238 -8.36 0.78 5.58
C ALA A 238 -8.83 1.09 4.15
N MET A 239 -8.74 0.11 3.27
CA MET A 239 -9.16 0.20 1.87
C MET A 239 -9.61 -1.19 1.39
N GLY A 240 -10.57 -1.24 0.49
CA GLY A 240 -10.90 -2.45 -0.28
C GLY A 240 -10.11 -2.49 -1.58
N ASP A 241 -9.92 -3.68 -2.15
CA ASP A 241 -9.20 -3.86 -3.41
C ASP A 241 -9.73 -2.94 -4.50
N GLY A 242 -8.80 -2.27 -5.19
CA GLY A 242 -9.06 -1.41 -6.33
C GLY A 242 -9.46 0.03 -5.99
N GLU A 243 -9.61 0.38 -4.72
CA GLU A 243 -10.02 1.72 -4.27
C GLU A 243 -11.20 2.31 -5.07
N VAL A 244 -12.20 1.48 -5.33
CA VAL A 244 -13.16 1.61 -6.44
C VAL A 244 -13.98 2.90 -6.49
N ASP A 245 -14.15 3.62 -5.40
CA ASP A 245 -14.83 4.93 -5.39
C ASP A 245 -13.87 6.12 -5.46
N GLY A 246 -12.55 5.87 -5.36
CA GLY A 246 -11.49 6.86 -5.55
C GLY A 246 -10.88 7.38 -4.26
N THR A 247 -11.26 6.84 -3.11
CA THR A 247 -10.61 7.09 -1.81
C THR A 247 -10.69 5.87 -0.92
N ALA A 248 -9.68 5.72 -0.06
CA ALA A 248 -9.72 4.82 1.09
C ALA A 248 -10.45 5.49 2.30
N ILE A 249 -10.18 5.00 3.49
CA ILE A 249 -10.37 5.80 4.72
C ILE A 249 -9.09 6.59 4.92
N GLU A 250 -9.08 7.82 4.42
CA GLU A 250 -7.95 8.73 4.41
C GLU A 250 -7.63 9.25 5.80
N VAL A 251 -6.37 9.13 6.20
CA VAL A 251 -5.90 9.53 7.54
C VAL A 251 -4.48 10.08 7.50
N PRO A 252 -4.13 11.03 8.37
CA PRO A 252 -2.73 11.30 8.63
C PRO A 252 -2.10 10.09 9.35
N LEU A 253 -0.84 9.79 9.03
CA LEU A 253 -0.08 8.71 9.67
C LEU A 253 1.09 9.25 10.48
N ARG A 254 1.42 8.54 11.56
CA ARG A 254 2.74 8.54 12.18
C ARG A 254 3.46 7.27 11.79
N ALA A 255 4.69 7.41 11.32
CA ALA A 255 5.45 6.32 10.75
C ALA A 255 6.84 6.19 11.37
N ARG A 256 7.28 4.95 11.57
CA ARG A 256 8.67 4.59 11.81
C ARG A 256 9.10 3.59 10.76
N LEU A 257 10.12 3.97 9.99
CA LEU A 257 10.66 3.20 8.89
C LEU A 257 12.15 2.93 9.10
N GLN A 258 12.67 1.84 8.55
CA GLN A 258 14.11 1.66 8.38
C GLN A 258 14.44 1.69 6.89
N VAL A 259 15.43 2.50 6.51
CA VAL A 259 15.92 2.56 5.13
C VAL A 259 17.22 1.80 4.99
N ARG A 260 17.38 1.02 3.93
CA ARG A 260 18.63 0.34 3.56
C ARG A 260 18.89 0.50 2.07
N LEU A 261 20.15 0.72 1.73
CA LEU A 261 20.60 0.79 0.35
C LEU A 261 21.21 -0.55 -0.06
N VAL A 262 20.69 -1.13 -1.15
CA VAL A 262 21.20 -2.36 -1.76
C VAL A 262 21.99 -1.94 -3.01
N LYS A 263 23.30 -1.87 -2.87
CA LYS A 263 24.21 -1.41 -3.92
C LYS A 263 24.30 -2.38 -5.09
N GLY A 264 24.28 -1.83 -6.31
CA GLY A 264 24.52 -2.56 -7.55
C GLY A 264 23.41 -3.58 -7.90
N ARG A 265 22.28 -3.55 -7.21
CA ARG A 265 21.12 -4.39 -7.51
C ARG A 265 20.05 -3.53 -8.17
N LYS A 266 19.98 -3.57 -9.48
CA LYS A 266 18.95 -2.87 -10.24
C LYS A 266 17.64 -3.67 -10.23
N ILE A 267 16.54 -2.98 -9.94
CA ILE A 267 15.17 -3.44 -10.20
C ILE A 267 14.49 -2.41 -11.11
N GLU A 268 13.47 -2.82 -11.82
CA GLU A 268 12.74 -1.93 -12.75
C GLU A 268 11.41 -1.46 -12.18
N TRP A 269 10.80 -2.27 -11.32
CA TRP A 269 9.50 -2.02 -10.72
C TRP A 269 9.54 -2.25 -9.22
N PRO A 270 8.63 -1.63 -8.45
CA PRO A 270 8.52 -1.86 -7.01
C PRO A 270 8.30 -3.33 -6.69
N ARG A 271 8.74 -3.73 -5.51
CA ARG A 271 8.59 -5.10 -4.97
C ARG A 271 8.33 -5.03 -3.49
N PHE A 272 7.54 -5.97 -2.98
CA PHE A 272 7.39 -6.17 -1.54
C PHE A 272 7.93 -7.53 -1.12
N GLU A 273 8.39 -7.60 0.10
CA GLU A 273 8.80 -8.86 0.72
C GLU A 273 8.47 -8.84 2.21
N ASN A 274 7.96 -9.95 2.72
CA ASN A 274 7.80 -10.18 4.14
C ASN A 274 8.38 -11.54 4.54
N GLN A 275 8.12 -11.97 5.78
CA GLN A 275 8.60 -13.28 6.26
C GLN A 275 8.08 -14.42 5.39
N ASN A 276 6.87 -14.33 4.87
CA ASN A 276 6.15 -15.44 4.22
C ASN A 276 6.19 -15.39 2.71
N SER A 277 6.23 -14.21 2.09
CA SER A 277 6.00 -14.04 0.66
C SER A 277 6.99 -13.08 0.01
N ILE A 278 7.15 -13.21 -1.30
CA ILE A 278 7.71 -12.20 -2.20
C ILE A 278 6.61 -11.75 -3.16
N MET A 279 6.62 -10.46 -3.49
CA MET A 279 5.54 -9.81 -4.22
C MET A 279 6.12 -8.80 -5.22
N ALA A 280 5.66 -8.86 -6.46
CA ALA A 280 6.09 -7.93 -7.50
C ALA A 280 4.91 -7.06 -7.95
N VAL A 281 5.19 -5.78 -8.14
CA VAL A 281 4.18 -4.79 -8.51
C VAL A 281 4.25 -4.52 -10.00
N GLY A 282 3.09 -4.50 -10.66
CA GLY A 282 2.93 -4.07 -12.04
C GLY A 282 2.02 -2.86 -12.10
N ILE A 283 2.49 -1.78 -12.72
CA ILE A 283 1.79 -0.49 -12.73
C ILE A 283 1.70 0.03 -14.15
N THR A 284 0.52 -0.06 -14.75
CA THR A 284 0.26 0.49 -16.09
C THR A 284 -1.23 0.39 -16.46
N ARG A 285 -1.60 0.91 -17.62
CA ARG A 285 -2.86 0.67 -18.32
C ARG A 285 -2.59 0.01 -19.67
N PRO A 286 -3.46 -0.88 -20.14
CA PRO A 286 -4.66 -1.41 -19.45
C PRO A 286 -4.30 -2.41 -18.34
N LEU A 287 -5.32 -2.86 -17.58
CA LEU A 287 -5.16 -3.73 -16.40
C LEU A 287 -4.42 -5.04 -16.68
N ASP A 288 -4.67 -5.64 -17.84
CA ASP A 288 -4.01 -6.89 -18.25
C ASP A 288 -2.51 -6.70 -18.52
N ASP A 289 -2.06 -5.51 -18.90
CA ASP A 289 -0.63 -5.20 -19.01
C ASP A 289 0.00 -4.98 -17.63
N ALA A 290 -0.70 -4.37 -16.67
CA ALA A 290 -0.23 -4.31 -15.28
C ALA A 290 -0.01 -5.71 -14.71
N LEU A 291 -0.94 -6.64 -14.97
CA LEU A 291 -0.82 -8.05 -14.58
C LEU A 291 0.41 -8.72 -15.24
N ARG A 292 0.63 -8.49 -16.53
CA ARG A 292 1.80 -9.04 -17.25
C ARG A 292 3.11 -8.53 -16.67
N VAL A 293 3.19 -7.24 -16.35
CA VAL A 293 4.36 -6.64 -15.70
C VAL A 293 4.61 -7.31 -14.34
N ALA A 294 3.60 -7.39 -13.48
CA ALA A 294 3.72 -7.98 -12.15
C ALA A 294 4.26 -9.42 -12.21
N PHE A 295 3.68 -10.29 -13.06
CA PHE A 295 4.15 -11.67 -13.20
C PHE A 295 5.53 -11.78 -13.84
N THR A 296 5.84 -10.96 -14.84
CA THR A 296 7.19 -10.93 -15.44
C THR A 296 8.25 -10.60 -14.39
N GLN A 297 7.98 -9.59 -13.55
CA GLN A 297 8.89 -9.20 -12.48
C GLN A 297 8.98 -10.26 -11.38
N LEU A 298 7.89 -10.94 -11.03
CA LEU A 298 7.90 -12.02 -10.05
C LEU A 298 8.71 -13.23 -10.54
N ILE A 299 8.51 -13.64 -11.79
CA ILE A 299 9.26 -14.74 -12.44
C ILE A 299 10.75 -14.43 -12.50
N ALA A 300 11.12 -13.22 -12.95
CA ALA A 300 12.51 -12.78 -12.99
C ALA A 300 13.15 -12.76 -11.58
N TRP A 301 12.40 -12.37 -10.56
CA TRP A 301 12.89 -12.42 -9.18
C TRP A 301 13.11 -13.85 -8.69
N ILE A 302 12.17 -14.76 -8.94
CA ILE A 302 12.29 -16.19 -8.60
C ILE A 302 13.49 -16.80 -9.31
N HIS A 303 13.67 -16.52 -10.61
CA HIS A 303 14.82 -16.99 -11.38
C HIS A 303 16.15 -16.51 -10.76
N ALA A 304 16.26 -15.22 -10.49
CA ALA A 304 17.50 -14.61 -10.00
C ALA A 304 17.88 -15.11 -8.59
N ASP A 305 16.93 -15.08 -7.65
CA ASP A 305 17.20 -15.26 -6.24
C ASP A 305 17.01 -16.73 -5.76
N TYR A 306 16.13 -17.49 -6.43
CA TYR A 306 15.78 -18.85 -6.01
C TYR A 306 16.27 -19.92 -6.99
N GLY A 307 16.71 -19.54 -8.17
CA GLY A 307 17.44 -20.43 -9.10
C GLY A 307 16.57 -21.34 -9.93
N LEU A 308 15.26 -21.17 -9.96
CA LEU A 308 14.42 -21.84 -10.95
C LEU A 308 14.69 -21.30 -12.35
N SER A 309 14.51 -22.10 -13.39
CA SER A 309 14.43 -21.57 -14.74
C SER A 309 13.21 -20.64 -14.87
N GLU A 310 13.22 -19.70 -15.80
CA GLU A 310 12.06 -18.83 -16.02
C GLU A 310 10.80 -19.64 -16.35
N LEU A 311 10.94 -20.73 -17.12
CA LEU A 311 9.83 -21.58 -17.49
C LEU A 311 9.28 -22.35 -16.28
N ASP A 312 10.14 -22.89 -15.41
CA ASP A 312 9.71 -23.56 -14.18
C ASP A 312 9.08 -22.56 -13.20
N ALA A 313 9.64 -21.36 -13.08
CA ALA A 313 9.07 -20.29 -12.28
C ALA A 313 7.70 -19.85 -12.82
N TYR A 314 7.54 -19.75 -14.15
CA TYR A 314 6.27 -19.43 -14.79
C TYR A 314 5.21 -20.51 -14.53
N GLU A 315 5.57 -21.80 -14.68
CA GLU A 315 4.66 -22.91 -14.36
C GLU A 315 4.26 -22.88 -12.88
N LEU A 316 5.22 -22.64 -11.98
CA LEU A 316 4.96 -22.58 -10.55
C LEU A 316 4.01 -21.44 -10.15
N VAL A 317 4.28 -20.21 -10.62
CA VAL A 317 3.42 -19.05 -10.29
C VAL A 317 2.01 -19.24 -10.85
N SER A 318 1.85 -19.90 -11.98
CA SER A 318 0.53 -20.25 -12.54
C SER A 318 -0.31 -21.17 -11.64
N LYS A 319 0.29 -21.87 -10.68
CA LYS A 319 -0.40 -22.80 -9.77
C LYS A 319 -0.49 -22.27 -8.32
N ALA A 320 0.46 -21.42 -7.91
CA ALA A 320 0.63 -21.10 -6.49
C ALA A 320 0.62 -19.61 -6.17
N ALA A 321 0.72 -18.73 -7.17
CA ALA A 321 0.67 -17.29 -6.95
C ALA A 321 -0.76 -16.78 -6.76
N THR A 322 -0.89 -15.68 -6.04
CA THR A 322 -2.11 -14.87 -5.92
C THR A 322 -1.88 -13.48 -6.51
N ILE A 323 -2.96 -12.79 -6.81
CA ILE A 323 -2.92 -11.39 -7.23
C ILE A 323 -3.88 -10.57 -6.38
N HIS A 324 -3.51 -9.31 -6.14
CA HIS A 324 -4.41 -8.28 -5.63
C HIS A 324 -4.49 -7.18 -6.69
N LEU A 325 -5.66 -6.61 -6.86
CA LEU A 325 -5.89 -5.38 -7.61
C LEU A 325 -5.91 -4.25 -6.60
N ASP A 326 -4.79 -3.56 -6.43
CA ASP A 326 -4.67 -2.59 -5.36
C ASP A 326 -5.30 -1.26 -5.75
N GLU A 327 -5.14 -0.85 -7.01
CA GLU A 327 -5.60 0.45 -7.50
C GLU A 327 -6.18 0.32 -8.93
N MET A 328 -7.36 0.92 -9.19
CA MET A 328 -7.95 0.96 -10.53
C MET A 328 -8.68 2.27 -10.87
N VAL A 329 -8.43 3.35 -10.15
CA VAL A 329 -9.06 4.66 -10.38
C VAL A 329 -8.09 5.72 -10.87
N ASP A 330 -6.83 5.59 -10.52
CA ASP A 330 -5.72 6.49 -10.86
C ASP A 330 -5.26 6.37 -12.33
N PRO A 331 -4.35 7.27 -12.79
CA PRO A 331 -3.86 7.23 -14.18
C PRO A 331 -3.27 5.90 -14.62
N ASN A 332 -2.65 5.12 -13.73
CA ASN A 332 -2.25 3.74 -13.96
C ASN A 332 -2.88 2.81 -12.92
N TYR A 333 -3.15 1.58 -13.32
CA TYR A 333 -3.66 0.53 -12.44
C TYR A 333 -2.51 -0.18 -11.75
N VAL A 334 -2.73 -0.64 -10.52
CA VAL A 334 -1.72 -1.34 -9.72
C VAL A 334 -2.16 -2.76 -9.42
N ILE A 335 -1.32 -3.72 -9.80
CA ILE A 335 -1.46 -5.14 -9.50
C ILE A 335 -0.26 -5.59 -8.69
N VAL A 336 -0.52 -6.30 -7.60
CA VAL A 336 0.50 -7.02 -6.83
C VAL A 336 0.35 -8.52 -7.05
N ALA A 337 1.36 -9.14 -7.68
CA ALA A 337 1.47 -10.59 -7.81
C ALA A 337 2.37 -11.15 -6.70
N SER A 338 1.86 -12.11 -5.94
CA SER A 338 2.49 -12.66 -4.73
C SER A 338 2.65 -14.17 -4.81
N ILE A 339 3.75 -14.70 -4.25
CA ILE A 339 3.94 -16.12 -4.00
C ILE A 339 4.53 -16.37 -2.62
N ASP A 340 3.99 -17.37 -1.89
CA ASP A 340 4.55 -17.79 -0.61
C ASP A 340 5.91 -18.46 -0.79
N LYS A 341 6.87 -18.08 0.06
CA LYS A 341 8.23 -18.64 0.08
C LYS A 341 8.26 -20.16 0.38
N LYS A 342 7.20 -20.70 1.01
CA LYS A 342 7.08 -22.15 1.23
C LYS A 342 7.01 -22.97 -0.06
N TYR A 343 6.66 -22.34 -1.18
CA TYR A 343 6.64 -22.98 -2.51
C TYR A 343 7.96 -22.83 -3.27
N LEU A 344 8.88 -22.03 -2.75
CA LEU A 344 10.15 -21.72 -3.41
C LEU A 344 11.29 -22.58 -2.82
N PRO A 345 12.32 -22.91 -3.64
CA PRO A 345 13.55 -23.49 -3.09
C PRO A 345 14.25 -22.50 -2.15
N PRO A 346 15.25 -22.92 -1.37
CA PRO A 346 16.06 -22.02 -0.57
C PRO A 346 16.66 -20.89 -1.44
N ARG A 347 16.65 -19.67 -0.92
CA ARG A 347 17.25 -18.52 -1.62
C ARG A 347 18.75 -18.77 -1.84
N LYS A 348 19.26 -18.44 -3.04
CA LYS A 348 20.69 -18.48 -3.35
C LYS A 348 21.46 -17.58 -2.38
N LYS A 349 22.64 -18.05 -1.92
CA LYS A 349 23.52 -17.26 -1.05
C LYS A 349 24.27 -16.19 -1.83
#